data_6e348f7ea4d693af474c16b2e03b5ba8
#
_entry.id   6e348f7ea4d693af474c16b2e03b5ba8
#
_cell.length_a   1.000
_cell.length_b   1.000
_cell.length_c   1.000
_cell.angle_alpha   90.00
_cell.angle_beta   90.00
_cell.angle_gamma   90.00
#
_symmetry.space_group_name_H-M   'P 1'
#
loop_
_entity.id
_entity.type
_entity.pdbx_description
1 polymer ?
#
loop_
_entity_poly.entity_id
_entity_poly.type
_entity_poly.pdbx_seq_one_letter_code
_entity_poly.pdbx_strand_id
1 'polypeptide(L)'
;MIAADLQRYRQAWRADQAPRIGMTVALLCLPERRRARALAAPALRWSYSELLRVTAPVLERLLPSYEHMHQLGRFRRLFKLGARLSLLELAGLAIVGTPAECLERIERLRAAGVTHLLCSVGAGALPSDVVRESLECIAREVLPKLAVAR
;
A
#
# COMPACT_ATOMS: atom_id res chain seq x y z
N MET A 1 4.44 -12.54 -0.50
CA MET A 1 5.16 -11.90 0.61
C MET A 1 4.17 -11.54 1.73
N ILE A 2 3.23 -10.62 1.54
CA ILE A 2 2.23 -10.22 2.55
C ILE A 2 1.43 -11.39 3.10
N ALA A 3 0.93 -12.30 2.26
CA ALA A 3 0.11 -13.43 2.69
C ALA A 3 0.85 -14.35 3.69
N ALA A 4 2.14 -14.60 3.48
CA ALA A 4 2.93 -15.42 4.39
C ALA A 4 3.16 -14.75 5.75
N ASP A 5 3.36 -13.42 5.76
CA ASP A 5 3.55 -12.67 7.02
C ASP A 5 2.22 -12.58 7.79
N LEU A 6 1.10 -12.40 7.09
CA LEU A 6 -0.23 -12.43 7.69
C LEU A 6 -0.57 -13.81 8.28
N GLN A 7 -0.18 -14.89 7.61
CA GLN A 7 -0.38 -16.24 8.10
C GLN A 7 0.42 -16.49 9.39
N ARG A 8 1.69 -16.08 9.42
CA ARG A 8 2.54 -16.18 10.65
C ARG A 8 1.94 -15.38 11.80
N TYR A 9 1.48 -14.15 11.53
CA TYR A 9 0.83 -13.32 12.54
C TYR A 9 -0.40 -14.00 13.11
N ARG A 10 -1.27 -14.57 12.26
CA ARG A 10 -2.46 -15.30 12.71
C ARG A 10 -2.11 -16.55 13.53
N GLN A 11 -1.07 -17.29 13.15
CA GLN A 11 -0.61 -18.45 13.89
C GLN A 11 -0.05 -18.08 15.27
N ALA A 12 0.55 -16.90 15.39
CA ALA A 12 1.10 -16.39 16.66
C ALA A 12 0.04 -15.71 17.53
N TRP A 13 -1.15 -15.38 16.99
CA TRP A 13 -2.22 -14.71 17.71
C TRP A 13 -2.79 -15.61 18.82
N ARG A 14 -2.93 -15.08 20.04
CA ARG A 14 -3.33 -15.82 21.24
C ARG A 14 -4.58 -15.26 21.95
N ALA A 15 -5.14 -14.15 21.44
CA ALA A 15 -6.36 -13.59 22.01
C ALA A 15 -7.62 -14.28 21.46
N ASP A 16 -8.69 -14.29 22.24
CA ASP A 16 -9.98 -14.90 21.86
C ASP A 16 -10.68 -14.16 20.72
N GLN A 17 -10.40 -12.86 20.55
CA GLN A 17 -10.95 -12.07 19.46
C GLN A 17 -10.13 -12.24 18.17
N ALA A 18 -10.80 -12.22 17.02
CA ALA A 18 -10.12 -12.24 15.74
C ALA A 18 -9.14 -11.06 15.58
N PRO A 19 -7.93 -11.28 15.02
CA PRO A 19 -6.94 -10.23 14.89
C PRO A 19 -7.41 -9.13 13.93
N ARG A 20 -7.20 -7.88 14.32
CA ARG A 20 -7.38 -6.72 13.45
C ARG A 20 -6.07 -6.45 12.73
N ILE A 21 -6.06 -6.67 11.43
CA ILE A 21 -4.86 -6.54 10.61
C ILE A 21 -5.01 -5.31 9.73
N GLY A 22 -4.26 -4.26 10.09
CA GLY A 22 -4.21 -3.00 9.34
C GLY A 22 -3.07 -2.99 8.33
N MET A 23 -3.31 -2.39 7.17
CA MET A 23 -2.28 -2.17 6.17
C MET A 23 -2.40 -0.77 5.58
N THR A 24 -1.26 -0.09 5.42
CA THR A 24 -1.19 1.22 4.76
C THR A 24 -0.79 1.05 3.31
N VAL A 25 -1.52 1.70 2.38
CA VAL A 25 -1.22 1.71 0.95
C VAL A 25 -1.36 3.11 0.36
N ALA A 26 -0.55 3.44 -0.64
CA ALA A 26 -0.83 4.58 -1.50
C ALA A 26 -1.94 4.20 -2.49
N LEU A 27 -2.99 5.01 -2.59
CA LEU A 27 -4.14 4.74 -3.45
C LEU A 27 -4.38 5.90 -4.41
N LEU A 28 -4.41 5.62 -5.72
CA LEU A 28 -4.86 6.55 -6.74
C LEU A 28 -5.84 5.85 -7.68
N CYS A 29 -7.11 6.27 -7.62
CA CYS A 29 -8.20 5.72 -8.41
C CYS A 29 -8.73 6.78 -9.37
N LEU A 30 -8.55 6.58 -10.67
CA LEU A 30 -9.06 7.48 -11.71
C LEU A 30 -9.80 6.68 -12.77
N PRO A 31 -10.74 7.28 -13.53
CA PRO A 31 -11.46 6.58 -14.59
C PRO A 31 -10.53 6.03 -15.69
N GLU A 32 -9.43 6.72 -15.97
CA GLU A 32 -8.48 6.33 -17.00
C GLU A 32 -7.19 5.74 -16.40
N ARG A 33 -6.93 4.45 -16.67
CA ARG A 33 -5.75 3.72 -16.19
C ARG A 33 -4.42 4.38 -16.57
N ARG A 34 -4.29 4.81 -17.84
CA ARG A 34 -3.02 5.43 -18.30
C ARG A 34 -2.71 6.70 -17.53
N ARG A 35 -3.72 7.55 -17.33
CA ARG A 35 -3.60 8.79 -16.58
C ARG A 35 -3.27 8.51 -15.11
N ALA A 36 -3.97 7.59 -14.46
CA ALA A 36 -3.68 7.18 -13.09
C ALA A 36 -2.21 6.76 -12.92
N ARG A 37 -1.72 5.90 -13.80
CA ARG A 37 -0.34 5.39 -13.73
C ARG A 37 0.71 6.45 -14.06
N ALA A 38 0.44 7.31 -15.04
CA ALA A 38 1.34 8.39 -15.42
C ALA A 38 1.56 9.40 -14.28
N LEU A 39 0.49 9.72 -13.53
CA LEU A 39 0.54 10.63 -12.37
C LEU A 39 1.14 9.94 -11.12
N ALA A 40 0.76 8.70 -10.84
CA ALA A 40 1.22 7.98 -9.68
C ALA A 40 2.71 7.64 -9.73
N ALA A 41 3.25 7.28 -10.88
CA ALA A 41 4.62 6.77 -10.98
C ALA A 41 5.68 7.76 -10.48
N PRO A 42 5.73 9.03 -10.93
CA PRO A 42 6.67 10.01 -10.40
C PRO A 42 6.36 10.41 -8.95
N ALA A 43 5.08 10.57 -8.59
CA ALA A 43 4.66 10.98 -7.26
C ALA A 43 5.06 9.94 -6.20
N LEU A 44 4.79 8.68 -6.44
CA LEU A 44 5.12 7.61 -5.51
C LEU A 44 6.63 7.34 -5.45
N ARG A 45 7.33 7.45 -6.59
CA ARG A 45 8.80 7.37 -6.59
C ARG A 45 9.39 8.41 -5.67
N TRP A 46 8.98 9.66 -5.79
CA TRP A 46 9.43 10.74 -4.93
C TRP A 46 9.09 10.48 -3.46
N SER A 47 7.83 10.19 -3.15
CA SER A 47 7.34 9.97 -1.78
C SER A 47 8.10 8.84 -1.07
N TYR A 48 8.26 7.70 -1.73
CA TYR A 48 8.98 6.56 -1.13
C TYR A 48 10.48 6.79 -1.05
N SER A 49 11.08 7.55 -1.99
CA SER A 49 12.49 7.91 -1.91
C SER A 49 12.76 8.84 -0.72
N GLU A 50 11.88 9.82 -0.48
CA GLU A 50 11.97 10.71 0.68
C GLU A 50 11.73 9.97 2.00
N LEU A 51 10.73 9.11 2.05
CA LEU A 51 10.48 8.27 3.22
C LEU A 51 11.73 7.46 3.58
N LEU A 52 12.36 6.82 2.61
CA LEU A 52 13.58 6.06 2.83
C LEU A 52 14.77 6.93 3.24
N ARG A 53 14.93 8.10 2.62
CA ARG A 53 16.00 9.03 2.98
C ARG A 53 15.95 9.42 4.45
N VAL A 54 14.73 9.65 4.98
CA VAL A 54 14.52 10.04 6.38
C VAL A 54 14.60 8.84 7.32
N THR A 55 14.04 7.69 6.92
CA THR A 55 13.91 6.54 7.82
C THR A 55 15.11 5.60 7.80
N ALA A 56 15.88 5.53 6.71
CA ALA A 56 17.00 4.60 6.60
C ALA A 56 18.06 4.77 7.70
N PRO A 57 18.50 5.99 8.07
CA PRO A 57 19.49 6.17 9.13
C PRO A 57 18.98 5.71 10.51
N VAL A 58 17.68 5.90 10.76
CA VAL A 58 17.03 5.45 12.02
C VAL A 58 16.93 3.93 12.03
N LEU A 59 16.49 3.34 10.92
CA LEU A 59 16.39 1.90 10.78
C LEU A 59 17.76 1.21 10.89
N GLU A 60 18.80 1.77 10.30
CA GLU A 60 20.17 1.22 10.40
C GLU A 60 20.69 1.16 11.84
N ARG A 61 20.29 2.10 12.68
CA ARG A 61 20.62 2.10 14.12
C ARG A 61 19.78 1.11 14.93
N LEU A 62 18.53 0.90 14.55
CA LEU A 62 17.59 0.03 15.28
C LEU A 62 17.65 -1.42 14.82
N LEU A 63 18.03 -1.69 13.56
CA LEU A 63 18.08 -3.03 12.96
C LEU A 63 18.87 -4.07 13.76
N PRO A 64 20.05 -3.74 14.33
CA PRO A 64 20.81 -4.70 15.13
C PRO A 64 20.09 -5.19 16.39
N SER A 65 19.15 -4.41 16.91
CA SER A 65 18.39 -4.70 18.14
C SER A 65 17.14 -5.54 17.92
N TYR A 66 16.76 -5.78 16.65
CA TYR A 66 15.52 -6.48 16.30
C TYR A 66 15.79 -7.64 15.32
N GLU A 67 15.78 -8.87 15.81
CA GLU A 67 16.01 -10.09 14.99
C GLU A 67 15.11 -10.17 13.75
N HIS A 68 13.87 -9.67 13.84
CA HIS A 68 12.89 -9.71 12.76
C HIS A 68 13.11 -8.66 11.65
N MET A 69 13.99 -7.70 11.87
CA MET A 69 14.25 -6.59 10.94
C MET A 69 15.21 -6.95 9.79
N HIS A 70 15.83 -8.15 9.81
CA HIS A 70 16.62 -8.64 8.66
C HIS A 70 15.81 -8.71 7.35
N GLN A 71 14.48 -8.80 7.44
CA GLN A 71 13.58 -8.76 6.28
C GLN A 71 13.54 -7.37 5.63
N LEU A 72 13.77 -6.28 6.37
CA LEU A 72 13.87 -4.92 5.82
C LEU A 72 15.08 -4.73 4.90
N GLY A 73 16.12 -5.55 5.03
CA GLY A 73 17.23 -5.58 4.09
C GLY A 73 16.79 -5.96 2.66
N ARG A 74 15.73 -6.75 2.52
CA ARG A 74 15.10 -7.06 1.21
C ARG A 74 14.39 -5.86 0.63
N PHE A 75 13.67 -5.09 1.46
CA PHE A 75 13.05 -3.83 1.06
C PHE A 75 14.10 -2.83 0.58
N ARG A 76 15.23 -2.69 1.28
CA ARG A 76 16.35 -1.81 0.87
C ARG A 76 16.89 -2.16 -0.53
N ARG A 77 16.98 -3.44 -0.88
CA ARG A 77 17.39 -3.88 -2.23
C ARG A 77 16.33 -3.55 -3.28
N LEU A 78 15.05 -3.77 -2.97
CA LEU A 78 13.93 -3.42 -3.85
C LEU A 78 13.91 -1.92 -4.18
N PHE A 79 14.20 -1.09 -3.19
CA PHE A 79 14.26 0.36 -3.34
C PHE A 79 15.53 0.88 -4.02
N LYS A 80 16.67 0.17 -3.91
CA LYS A 80 17.88 0.46 -4.70
C LYS A 80 17.66 0.27 -6.21
N LEU A 81 16.72 -0.59 -6.61
CA LEU A 81 16.29 -0.76 -8.00
C LEU A 81 15.36 0.37 -8.50
N GLY A 82 15.18 1.43 -7.69
CA GLY A 82 14.25 2.52 -7.93
C GLY A 82 12.82 2.12 -7.55
N ALA A 83 12.08 3.02 -6.90
CA ALA A 83 10.69 2.83 -6.52
C ALA A 83 9.77 2.84 -7.76
N ARG A 84 9.88 1.81 -8.60
CA ARG A 84 9.02 1.64 -9.77
C ARG A 84 7.62 1.29 -9.30
N LEU A 85 6.60 1.91 -9.90
CA LEU A 85 5.20 1.68 -9.56
C LEU A 85 4.84 0.18 -9.52
N SER A 86 5.27 -0.59 -10.51
CA SER A 86 5.01 -2.04 -10.57
C SER A 86 5.60 -2.82 -9.38
N LEU A 87 6.76 -2.40 -8.87
CA LEU A 87 7.36 -3.02 -7.69
C LEU A 87 6.63 -2.64 -6.40
N LEU A 88 6.16 -1.39 -6.30
CA LEU A 88 5.34 -0.94 -5.18
C LEU A 88 3.99 -1.69 -5.15
N GLU A 89 3.38 -1.88 -6.33
CA GLU A 89 2.15 -2.66 -6.47
C GLU A 89 2.36 -4.14 -6.10
N LEU A 90 3.46 -4.75 -6.56
CA LEU A 90 3.81 -6.14 -6.23
C LEU A 90 4.09 -6.31 -4.73
N ALA A 91 4.72 -5.32 -4.11
CA ALA A 91 4.97 -5.29 -2.67
C ALA A 91 3.72 -4.97 -1.84
N GLY A 92 2.59 -4.64 -2.47
CA GLY A 92 1.34 -4.25 -1.80
C GLY A 92 1.37 -2.85 -1.19
N LEU A 93 2.33 -2.02 -1.59
CA LEU A 93 2.49 -0.66 -1.07
C LEU A 93 1.69 0.38 -1.86
N ALA A 94 1.20 0.02 -3.05
CA ALA A 94 0.42 0.90 -3.90
C ALA A 94 -0.73 0.17 -4.60
N ILE A 95 -1.85 0.86 -4.74
CA ILE A 95 -3.01 0.49 -5.55
C ILE A 95 -3.28 1.65 -6.50
N VAL A 96 -3.06 1.45 -7.81
CA VAL A 96 -3.20 2.50 -8.82
C VAL A 96 -3.93 1.94 -10.03
N GLY A 97 -4.99 2.63 -10.45
CA GLY A 97 -5.75 2.20 -11.64
C GLY A 97 -7.17 2.73 -11.69
N THR A 98 -8.00 2.04 -12.45
CA THR A 98 -9.43 2.28 -12.54
C THR A 98 -10.17 1.79 -11.29
N PRO A 99 -11.44 2.19 -11.06
CA PRO A 99 -12.24 1.68 -9.96
C PRO A 99 -12.30 0.15 -9.89
N ALA A 100 -12.45 -0.50 -11.03
CA ALA A 100 -12.49 -1.96 -11.11
C ALA A 100 -11.16 -2.60 -10.69
N GLU A 101 -10.03 -2.07 -11.15
CA GLU A 101 -8.70 -2.54 -10.77
C GLU A 101 -8.39 -2.28 -9.29
N CYS A 102 -8.80 -1.13 -8.78
CA CYS A 102 -8.65 -0.80 -7.36
C CYS A 102 -9.46 -1.75 -6.49
N LEU A 103 -10.73 -2.00 -6.85
CA LEU A 103 -11.61 -2.93 -6.16
C LEU A 103 -11.01 -4.35 -6.13
N GLU A 104 -10.59 -4.86 -7.28
CA GLU A 104 -9.98 -6.19 -7.39
C GLU A 104 -8.77 -6.34 -6.46
N ARG A 105 -7.92 -5.32 -6.39
CA ARG A 105 -6.73 -5.35 -5.52
C ARG A 105 -7.08 -5.28 -4.04
N ILE A 106 -8.07 -4.47 -3.66
CA ILE A 106 -8.58 -4.40 -2.29
C ILE A 106 -9.17 -5.75 -1.88
N GLU A 107 -9.94 -6.39 -2.74
CA GLU A 107 -10.50 -7.71 -2.48
C GLU A 107 -9.43 -8.80 -2.33
N ARG A 108 -8.36 -8.75 -3.11
CA ARG A 108 -7.20 -9.65 -2.93
C ARG A 108 -6.54 -9.46 -1.57
N LEU A 109 -6.40 -8.22 -1.09
CA LEU A 109 -5.86 -7.95 0.25
C LEU A 109 -6.80 -8.45 1.35
N ARG A 110 -8.12 -8.26 1.16
CA ARG A 110 -9.15 -8.78 2.07
C ARG A 110 -9.09 -10.31 2.13
N ALA A 111 -9.03 -10.98 0.98
CA ALA A 111 -8.89 -12.44 0.89
C ALA A 111 -7.60 -12.96 1.55
N ALA A 112 -6.51 -12.20 1.47
CA ALA A 112 -5.27 -12.50 2.19
C ALA A 112 -5.40 -12.28 3.71
N GLY A 113 -6.46 -11.57 4.16
CA GLY A 113 -6.80 -11.38 5.56
C GLY A 113 -6.52 -10.00 6.13
N VAL A 114 -6.30 -9.01 5.31
CA VAL A 114 -6.29 -7.60 5.73
C VAL A 114 -7.73 -7.23 6.10
N THR A 115 -7.91 -6.71 7.32
CA THR A 115 -9.23 -6.30 7.84
C THR A 115 -9.45 -4.78 7.75
N HIS A 116 -8.37 -4.01 7.75
CA HIS A 116 -8.40 -2.56 7.71
C HIS A 116 -7.37 -2.05 6.71
N LEU A 117 -7.79 -1.20 5.79
CA LEU A 117 -6.91 -0.57 4.80
C LEU A 117 -6.85 0.94 5.05
N LEU A 118 -5.66 1.44 5.37
CA LEU A 118 -5.39 2.86 5.51
C LEU A 118 -4.85 3.40 4.19
N CYS A 119 -5.69 4.15 3.47
CA CYS A 119 -5.35 4.65 2.14
C CYS A 119 -4.76 6.06 2.18
N SER A 120 -3.53 6.22 1.71
CA SER A 120 -2.92 7.52 1.45
C SER A 120 -3.21 7.95 0.02
N VAL A 121 -4.21 8.83 -0.18
CA VAL A 121 -4.65 9.27 -1.52
C VAL A 121 -3.81 10.44 -2.05
N GLY A 122 -3.23 11.24 -1.18
CA GLY A 122 -2.38 12.38 -1.54
C GLY A 122 -0.87 12.07 -1.51
N ALA A 123 -0.46 10.81 -1.66
CA ALA A 123 0.94 10.44 -1.60
C ALA A 123 1.75 11.08 -2.74
N GLY A 124 2.88 11.68 -2.37
CA GLY A 124 3.69 12.46 -3.30
C GLY A 124 3.09 13.84 -3.57
N ALA A 125 3.70 14.56 -4.49
CA ALA A 125 3.25 15.91 -4.89
C ALA A 125 2.13 15.83 -5.95
N LEU A 126 1.07 15.05 -5.71
CA LEU A 126 -0.08 15.00 -6.61
C LEU A 126 -0.85 16.34 -6.54
N PRO A 127 -1.32 16.88 -7.69
CA PRO A 127 -2.18 18.06 -7.72
C PRO A 127 -3.47 17.83 -6.92
N SER A 128 -3.95 18.86 -6.23
CA SER A 128 -5.12 18.76 -5.35
C SER A 128 -6.42 18.39 -6.06
N ASP A 129 -6.57 18.80 -7.32
CA ASP A 129 -7.68 18.43 -8.19
C ASP A 129 -7.68 16.93 -8.53
N VAL A 130 -6.49 16.35 -8.77
CA VAL A 130 -6.32 14.90 -8.99
C VAL A 130 -6.64 14.11 -7.72
N VAL A 131 -6.20 14.60 -6.56
CA VAL A 131 -6.53 13.97 -5.27
C VAL A 131 -8.05 13.98 -5.04
N ARG A 132 -8.71 15.11 -5.28
CA ARG A 132 -10.16 15.23 -5.16
C ARG A 132 -10.89 14.30 -6.13
N GLU A 133 -10.49 14.28 -7.41
CA GLU A 133 -11.06 13.38 -8.41
C GLU A 133 -10.94 11.91 -7.98
N SER A 134 -9.78 11.53 -7.44
CA SER A 134 -9.55 10.18 -6.93
C SER A 134 -10.47 9.84 -5.75
N LEU A 135 -10.63 10.76 -4.79
CA LEU A 135 -11.52 10.57 -3.65
C LEU A 135 -12.98 10.42 -4.09
N GLU A 136 -13.45 11.26 -5.04
CA GLU A 136 -14.79 11.17 -5.59
C GLU A 136 -15.01 9.85 -6.34
N CYS A 137 -14.02 9.40 -7.11
CA CYS A 137 -14.04 8.13 -7.82
C CYS A 137 -14.16 6.95 -6.84
N ILE A 138 -13.35 6.96 -5.78
CA ILE A 138 -13.39 5.95 -4.72
C ILE A 138 -14.75 5.94 -4.03
N ALA A 139 -15.27 7.10 -3.66
CA ALA A 139 -16.54 7.23 -2.94
C ALA A 139 -17.74 6.73 -3.77
N ARG A 140 -17.75 7.00 -5.07
CA ARG A 140 -18.86 6.62 -5.95
C ARG A 140 -18.80 5.19 -6.46
N GLU A 141 -17.60 4.67 -6.74
CA GLU A 141 -17.47 3.44 -7.53
C GLU A 141 -16.79 2.28 -6.78
N VAL A 142 -16.04 2.56 -5.72
CA VAL A 142 -15.31 1.54 -4.95
C VAL A 142 -16.00 1.25 -3.62
N LEU A 143 -16.21 2.26 -2.78
CA LEU A 143 -16.76 2.08 -1.43
C LEU A 143 -18.12 1.39 -1.40
N PRO A 144 -19.10 1.71 -2.28
CA PRO A 144 -20.39 1.04 -2.24
C PRO A 144 -20.30 -0.46 -2.49
N LYS A 145 -19.38 -0.88 -3.38
CA LYS A 145 -19.18 -2.31 -3.70
C LYS A 145 -18.49 -3.07 -2.58
N LEU A 146 -17.64 -2.41 -1.80
CA LEU A 146 -17.00 -3.02 -0.62
C LEU A 146 -17.97 -3.20 0.54
N ALA A 147 -18.97 -2.31 0.69
CA ALA A 147 -19.97 -2.37 1.74
C ALA A 147 -20.97 -3.52 1.56
N VAL A 148 -21.28 -3.92 0.32
CA VAL A 148 -22.24 -4.98 -0.02
C VAL A 148 -21.67 -6.39 0.26
N ALA A 149 -20.36 -6.52 0.35
CA ALA A 149 -19.67 -7.80 0.52
C ALA A 149 -19.43 -8.19 2.00
N ARG A 150 -20.29 -7.73 2.92
CA ARG A 150 -20.30 -8.14 4.35
C ARG A 150 -21.08 -9.39 4.59
#